data_bb7f3d7b41bd64a5f21604062bcd3f24
#
_entry.id   bb7f3d7b41bd64a5f21604062bcd3f24
#
_cell.length_a   1.000
_cell.length_b   1.000
_cell.length_c   1.000
_cell.angle_alpha   90.00
_cell.angle_beta   90.00
_cell.angle_gamma   90.00
#
_symmetry.space_group_name_H-M   'P 1'
#
loop_
_entity.id
_entity.type
_entity.pdbx_description
1 polymer ?
#
loop_
_entity_poly.entity_id
_entity_poly.type
_entity_poly.pdbx_seq_one_letter_code
_entity_poly.pdbx_strand_id
1 'polypeptide(L)'
;MKNNWLTLKSLFLCVSALSVSGLILSGCTENANLNVGEWSLEYDAHANGIDISKGSKLIYDNVYAAYKLADSVVSTRDYAKHHVSTKKINDYFGEGYHYEVTYTGNNLPALVQSFYVYPAKDYVLTDFTLESTTEIASNYMAPVNVDRMPEVLNQGENNRALFIPFDNDCWIRYQSHPLTFTELTSYEVTAIFNNDDREAMVIGSVEHDSWKTGITIGKGNIYNVGSLVCYGGIADKTTRDSKPHGALKGTTIKSPKILVGFFEDWREGMEEYAQANAVIAPPKAWGKAVPFGWNSWGALQFNLTYPKALEVSDFYKEN
;
A
#
# COMPACT_ATOMS: atom_id res chain seq x y z
N MET A 1 9.69 15.46 92.62
CA MET A 1 10.30 16.81 92.74
C MET A 1 10.87 17.21 91.40
N LYS A 2 10.40 18.39 90.96
CA LYS A 2 11.04 19.34 90.03
C LYS A 2 11.64 18.86 88.72
N ASN A 3 10.94 19.13 87.64
CA ASN A 3 11.13 20.24 86.67
C ASN A 3 12.47 20.22 85.91
N ASN A 4 12.48 20.11 84.60
CA ASN A 4 12.59 21.31 83.74
C ASN A 4 12.43 20.95 82.26
N TRP A 5 11.66 21.69 81.61
CA TRP A 5 11.44 21.87 80.17
C TRP A 5 12.70 22.35 79.47
N LEU A 6 12.93 21.81 78.27
CA LEU A 6 13.59 22.55 77.22
C LEU A 6 13.06 22.08 75.85
N THR A 7 12.35 22.95 75.21
CA THR A 7 11.81 22.91 73.88
C THR A 7 12.94 22.95 72.85
N LEU A 8 13.01 21.92 71.99
CA LEU A 8 13.78 22.01 70.76
C LEU A 8 12.82 22.00 69.57
N LYS A 9 12.75 23.14 68.87
CA LYS A 9 12.05 23.30 67.61
C LYS A 9 12.75 22.46 66.54
N SER A 10 12.13 21.40 66.05
CA SER A 10 12.59 20.66 64.89
C SER A 10 12.15 21.39 63.64
N LEU A 11 13.11 21.91 62.94
CA LEU A 11 12.97 22.49 61.61
C LEU A 11 12.73 21.34 60.62
N PHE A 12 11.51 21.18 60.11
CA PHE A 12 11.21 20.29 58.99
C PHE A 12 11.73 20.90 57.73
N LEU A 13 12.86 20.41 57.23
CA LEU A 13 13.33 20.64 55.88
C LEU A 13 12.52 19.75 54.93
N CYS A 14 11.55 20.30 54.23
CA CYS A 14 10.94 19.67 53.07
C CYS A 14 11.96 19.61 51.95
N VAL A 15 12.61 18.47 51.80
CA VAL A 15 13.32 18.11 50.56
C VAL A 15 12.28 17.70 49.54
N SER A 16 11.89 18.59 48.67
CA SER A 16 11.14 18.29 47.46
C SER A 16 12.05 17.49 46.54
N ALA A 17 11.83 16.17 46.48
CA ALA A 17 12.40 15.31 45.46
C ALA A 17 11.78 15.72 44.14
N LEU A 18 12.49 16.50 43.33
CA LEU A 18 12.22 16.62 41.92
C LEU A 18 12.52 15.24 41.25
N SER A 19 11.46 14.50 41.03
CA SER A 19 11.53 13.35 40.09
C SER A 19 11.72 13.93 38.68
N VAL A 20 12.96 13.98 38.25
CA VAL A 20 13.28 14.15 36.84
C VAL A 20 12.82 12.87 36.15
N SER A 21 11.59 12.91 35.65
CA SER A 21 11.13 11.94 34.65
C SER A 21 11.99 12.12 33.42
N GLY A 22 13.04 11.32 33.29
CA GLY A 22 13.81 11.25 32.07
C GLY A 22 12.87 10.79 30.96
N LEU A 23 12.39 11.74 30.15
CA LEU A 23 11.95 11.40 28.80
C LEU A 23 13.15 10.73 28.11
N ILE A 24 13.07 9.43 27.97
CA ILE A 24 13.88 8.71 26.98
C ILE A 24 13.33 9.19 25.64
N LEU A 25 13.88 10.29 25.14
CA LEU A 25 13.82 10.60 23.72
C LEU A 25 14.60 9.47 23.03
N SER A 26 13.88 8.43 22.61
CA SER A 26 14.41 7.54 21.58
C SER A 26 14.69 8.44 20.38
N GLY A 27 15.96 8.66 20.11
CA GLY A 27 16.42 9.56 19.06
C GLY A 27 15.83 9.11 17.73
N CYS A 28 14.81 9.82 17.26
CA CYS A 28 14.52 9.88 15.84
C CYS A 28 15.70 10.61 15.21
N THR A 29 16.60 9.88 14.58
CA THR A 29 17.56 10.47 13.68
C THR A 29 16.78 10.97 12.48
N GLU A 30 16.78 12.29 12.22
CA GLU A 30 16.35 12.87 10.95
C GLU A 30 17.34 12.43 9.85
N ASN A 31 17.33 11.14 9.51
CA ASN A 31 18.01 10.67 8.34
C ASN A 31 17.01 10.71 7.20
N ALA A 32 17.19 11.66 6.29
CA ALA A 32 16.44 11.74 5.04
C ALA A 32 16.58 10.47 4.18
N ASN A 33 17.57 9.63 4.49
CA ASN A 33 17.92 8.42 3.72
C ASN A 33 17.88 7.18 4.60
N LEU A 34 17.34 6.09 4.06
CA LEU A 34 17.35 4.76 4.65
C LEU A 34 18.02 3.77 3.68
N ASN A 35 19.01 3.01 4.18
CA ASN A 35 19.64 1.91 3.43
C ASN A 35 19.44 0.61 4.19
N VAL A 36 18.81 -0.39 3.55
CA VAL A 36 18.48 -1.70 4.13
C VAL A 36 18.64 -2.80 3.09
N GLY A 37 19.63 -3.67 3.27
CA GLY A 37 19.98 -4.66 2.26
C GLY A 37 20.37 -3.97 0.95
N GLU A 38 19.69 -4.31 -0.12
CA GLU A 38 19.88 -3.66 -1.42
C GLU A 38 18.98 -2.43 -1.62
N TRP A 39 18.03 -2.18 -0.75
CA TRP A 39 17.09 -1.07 -0.86
C TRP A 39 17.65 0.23 -0.29
N SER A 40 17.43 1.32 -1.02
CA SER A 40 17.68 2.69 -0.58
C SER A 40 16.43 3.54 -0.80
N LEU A 41 16.01 4.25 0.24
CA LEU A 41 14.97 5.25 0.20
C LEU A 41 15.59 6.61 0.51
N GLU A 42 15.36 7.59 -0.36
CA GLU A 42 15.85 8.97 -0.21
C GLU A 42 14.69 9.96 -0.36
N TYR A 43 14.51 10.81 0.64
CA TYR A 43 13.49 11.84 0.59
C TYR A 43 14.00 13.10 -0.13
N ASP A 44 13.34 13.47 -1.23
CA ASP A 44 13.55 14.74 -1.91
C ASP A 44 12.64 15.84 -1.34
N ALA A 45 13.23 16.74 -0.55
CA ALA A 45 12.50 17.85 0.06
C ALA A 45 12.00 18.90 -0.96
N HIS A 46 12.56 18.96 -2.16
CA HIS A 46 12.11 19.89 -3.21
C HIS A 46 10.88 19.36 -3.95
N ALA A 47 10.84 18.05 -4.17
CA ALA A 47 9.74 17.38 -4.85
C ALA A 47 8.65 16.88 -3.89
N ASN A 48 8.91 16.85 -2.58
CA ASN A 48 8.07 16.20 -1.55
C ASN A 48 7.72 14.76 -1.97
N GLY A 49 8.74 14.03 -2.42
CA GLY A 49 8.64 12.65 -2.89
C GLY A 49 9.80 11.80 -2.40
N ILE A 50 9.76 10.52 -2.68
CA ILE A 50 10.74 9.54 -2.21
C ILE A 50 11.28 8.77 -3.39
N ASP A 51 12.60 8.80 -3.56
CA ASP A 51 13.32 7.95 -4.49
C ASP A 51 13.48 6.56 -3.88
N ILE A 52 13.16 5.53 -4.64
CA ILE A 52 13.32 4.13 -4.25
C ILE A 52 14.29 3.46 -5.21
N SER A 53 15.43 3.02 -4.68
CA SER A 53 16.47 2.34 -5.44
C SER A 53 16.71 0.92 -4.92
N LYS A 54 17.15 0.01 -5.80
CA LYS A 54 17.67 -1.32 -5.46
C LYS A 54 19.06 -1.49 -6.04
N GLY A 55 20.05 -1.73 -5.18
CA GLY A 55 21.46 -1.67 -5.57
C GLY A 55 21.81 -0.28 -6.10
N SER A 56 22.34 -0.21 -7.33
CA SER A 56 22.65 1.05 -8.00
C SER A 56 21.54 1.54 -8.94
N LYS A 57 20.39 0.85 -9.00
CA LYS A 57 19.32 1.10 -9.97
C LYS A 57 18.20 1.89 -9.29
N LEU A 58 17.90 3.12 -9.76
CA LEU A 58 16.72 3.86 -9.36
C LEU A 58 15.49 3.18 -9.97
N ILE A 59 14.60 2.67 -9.12
CA ILE A 59 13.41 1.92 -9.55
C ILE A 59 12.20 2.85 -9.69
N TYR A 60 12.01 3.74 -8.71
CA TYR A 60 10.92 4.72 -8.70
C TYR A 60 11.49 6.10 -8.36
N ASP A 61 11.22 7.08 -9.23
CA ASP A 61 11.64 8.48 -9.08
C ASP A 61 10.51 9.29 -8.43
N ASN A 62 10.79 9.93 -7.31
CA ASN A 62 9.89 10.86 -6.63
C ASN A 62 8.48 10.30 -6.35
N VAL A 63 8.39 9.15 -5.70
CA VAL A 63 7.12 8.56 -5.26
C VAL A 63 6.41 9.49 -4.29
N TYR A 64 5.22 9.92 -4.63
CA TYR A 64 4.38 10.76 -3.77
C TYR A 64 3.01 10.12 -3.53
N ALA A 65 2.37 10.50 -2.42
CA ALA A 65 1.00 10.08 -2.12
C ALA A 65 -0.01 11.16 -2.54
N ALA A 66 -1.21 10.70 -2.93
CA ALA A 66 -2.31 11.59 -3.25
C ALA A 66 -3.65 11.00 -2.76
N TYR A 67 -4.60 11.85 -2.48
CA TYR A 67 -5.94 11.46 -2.07
C TYR A 67 -6.99 12.47 -2.54
N LYS A 68 -8.24 12.05 -2.55
CA LYS A 68 -9.35 12.94 -2.86
C LYS A 68 -10.03 13.41 -1.57
N LEU A 69 -10.15 14.73 -1.40
CA LEU A 69 -10.90 15.35 -0.33
C LEU A 69 -12.01 16.19 -0.96
N ALA A 70 -13.27 15.81 -0.73
CA ALA A 70 -14.41 16.31 -1.49
C ALA A 70 -14.19 16.13 -3.01
N ASP A 71 -14.17 17.22 -3.77
CA ASP A 71 -13.97 17.19 -5.23
C ASP A 71 -12.52 17.50 -5.67
N SER A 72 -11.62 17.73 -4.71
CA SER A 72 -10.23 18.10 -4.98
C SER A 72 -9.28 16.94 -4.72
N VAL A 73 -8.27 16.78 -5.59
CA VAL A 73 -7.13 15.90 -5.35
C VAL A 73 -6.06 16.69 -4.62
N VAL A 74 -5.58 16.14 -3.51
CA VAL A 74 -4.51 16.67 -2.66
C VAL A 74 -3.36 15.67 -2.68
N SER A 75 -2.14 16.14 -2.72
CA SER A 75 -0.93 15.31 -2.70
C SER A 75 0.06 15.76 -1.63
N THR A 76 1.11 14.99 -1.40
CA THR A 76 2.22 15.38 -0.51
C THR A 76 2.84 16.71 -0.90
N ARG A 77 2.77 17.08 -2.17
CA ARG A 77 3.31 18.34 -2.72
C ARG A 77 2.53 19.60 -2.29
N ASP A 78 1.31 19.42 -1.78
CA ASP A 78 0.46 20.52 -1.31
C ASP A 78 0.71 20.87 0.16
N TYR A 79 1.61 20.17 0.84
CA TYR A 79 1.92 20.36 2.24
C TYR A 79 3.10 21.30 2.46
N ALA A 80 2.99 22.17 3.48
CA ALA A 80 4.01 23.16 3.78
C ALA A 80 5.18 22.62 4.62
N LYS A 81 4.97 21.52 5.34
CA LYS A 81 5.94 20.97 6.27
C LYS A 81 5.99 19.46 6.18
N HIS A 82 7.18 18.90 6.38
CA HIS A 82 7.40 17.47 6.48
C HIS A 82 8.32 17.16 7.67
N HIS A 83 8.24 15.91 8.13
CA HIS A 83 9.15 15.34 9.12
C HIS A 83 9.41 13.88 8.74
N VAL A 84 10.70 13.51 8.65
CA VAL A 84 11.12 12.15 8.31
C VAL A 84 11.54 11.41 9.57
N SER A 85 11.09 10.18 9.75
CA SER A 85 11.50 9.31 10.84
C SER A 85 11.75 7.88 10.38
N THR A 86 12.63 7.18 11.08
CA THR A 86 12.93 5.76 10.82
C THR A 86 12.99 4.99 12.12
N LYS A 87 12.37 3.83 12.17
CA LYS A 87 12.43 2.90 13.31
C LYS A 87 12.59 1.47 12.85
N LYS A 88 13.29 0.66 13.65
CA LYS A 88 13.32 -0.79 13.47
C LYS A 88 11.96 -1.37 13.82
N ILE A 89 11.54 -2.37 13.05
CA ILE A 89 10.31 -3.13 13.25
C ILE A 89 10.61 -4.63 13.20
N ASN A 90 9.73 -5.39 13.82
CA ASN A 90 9.64 -6.84 13.66
C ASN A 90 8.15 -7.20 13.65
N ASP A 91 7.65 -7.56 12.48
CA ASP A 91 6.25 -7.83 12.24
C ASP A 91 6.05 -9.17 11.50
N TYR A 92 4.87 -9.40 10.94
CA TYR A 92 4.55 -10.63 10.22
C TYR A 92 5.41 -10.84 8.96
N PHE A 93 6.04 -9.80 8.42
CA PHE A 93 6.97 -9.88 7.28
C PHE A 93 8.41 -10.14 7.73
N GLY A 94 8.70 -10.00 9.03
CA GLY A 94 10.01 -10.22 9.64
C GLY A 94 10.65 -8.97 10.23
N GLU A 95 11.95 -9.05 10.46
CA GLU A 95 12.75 -7.90 10.92
C GLU A 95 13.00 -6.93 9.76
N GLY A 96 12.78 -5.64 10.03
CA GLY A 96 12.91 -4.62 9.01
C GLY A 96 12.95 -3.21 9.59
N TYR A 97 12.61 -2.24 8.74
CA TYR A 97 12.57 -0.82 9.08
C TYR A 97 11.29 -0.21 8.56
N HIS A 98 10.68 0.65 9.39
CA HIS A 98 9.59 1.53 9.01
C HIS A 98 10.18 2.93 8.81
N TYR A 99 10.12 3.39 7.56
CA TYR A 99 10.48 4.74 7.16
C TYR A 99 9.19 5.52 6.95
N GLU A 100 9.09 6.66 7.60
CA GLU A 100 7.85 7.42 7.67
C GLU A 100 8.12 8.89 7.34
N VAL A 101 7.27 9.49 6.52
CA VAL A 101 7.25 10.92 6.26
C VAL A 101 5.88 11.46 6.65
N THR A 102 5.86 12.32 7.65
CA THR A 102 4.66 13.03 8.11
C THR A 102 4.59 14.41 7.48
N TYR A 103 3.51 14.68 6.75
CA TYR A 103 3.25 15.95 6.09
C TYR A 103 2.16 16.71 6.85
N THR A 104 2.37 18.02 7.09
CA THR A 104 1.42 18.88 7.83
C THR A 104 1.35 20.29 7.23
N GLY A 105 0.27 21.00 7.55
CA GLY A 105 0.08 22.41 7.18
C GLY A 105 -1.07 22.63 6.22
N ASN A 106 -1.25 23.87 5.82
CA ASN A 106 -2.25 24.32 4.83
C ASN A 106 -3.70 23.94 5.17
N ASN A 107 -4.04 23.75 6.47
CA ASN A 107 -5.35 23.30 6.97
C ASN A 107 -5.81 21.95 6.37
N LEU A 108 -4.86 21.14 5.91
CA LEU A 108 -5.11 19.78 5.44
C LEU A 108 -5.01 18.78 6.60
N PRO A 109 -5.67 17.61 6.51
CA PRO A 109 -5.40 16.48 7.41
C PRO A 109 -3.91 16.16 7.40
N ALA A 110 -3.31 15.76 8.51
CA ALA A 110 -1.94 15.26 8.47
C ALA A 110 -1.89 13.99 7.59
N LEU A 111 -0.88 13.93 6.72
CA LEU A 111 -0.64 12.76 5.88
C LEU A 111 0.63 12.08 6.38
N VAL A 112 0.50 10.80 6.75
CA VAL A 112 1.61 9.97 7.24
C VAL A 112 1.88 8.91 6.18
N GLN A 113 2.91 9.12 5.35
CA GLN A 113 3.33 8.17 4.32
C GLN A 113 4.37 7.22 4.91
N SER A 114 4.12 5.92 4.77
CA SER A 114 4.88 4.84 5.38
C SER A 114 5.50 3.93 4.34
N PHE A 115 6.75 3.55 4.56
CA PHE A 115 7.47 2.54 3.79
C PHE A 115 8.04 1.50 4.75
N TYR A 116 7.82 0.22 4.44
CA TYR A 116 8.30 -0.91 5.22
C TYR A 116 9.34 -1.66 4.39
N VAL A 117 10.58 -1.71 4.86
CA VAL A 117 11.72 -2.24 4.12
C VAL A 117 12.32 -3.41 4.90
N TYR A 118 12.42 -4.55 4.25
CA TYR A 118 12.94 -5.78 4.84
C TYR A 118 14.20 -6.22 4.09
N PRO A 119 15.34 -6.45 4.79
CA PRO A 119 16.62 -6.73 4.12
C PRO A 119 16.64 -8.02 3.30
N ALA A 120 15.72 -8.94 3.57
CA ALA A 120 15.62 -10.24 2.89
C ALA A 120 14.51 -10.28 1.83
N LYS A 121 13.93 -9.13 1.45
CA LYS A 121 12.82 -9.05 0.49
C LYS A 121 13.18 -8.19 -0.71
N ASP A 122 12.77 -8.65 -1.89
CA ASP A 122 12.93 -7.95 -3.17
C ASP A 122 11.79 -6.96 -3.45
N TYR A 123 11.16 -6.47 -2.37
CA TYR A 123 10.09 -5.47 -2.43
C TYR A 123 10.07 -4.58 -1.18
N VAL A 124 9.46 -3.44 -1.34
CA VAL A 124 9.08 -2.49 -0.28
C VAL A 124 7.56 -2.47 -0.19
N LEU A 125 7.00 -2.38 1.01
CA LEU A 125 5.58 -2.12 1.21
C LEU A 125 5.38 -0.64 1.51
N THR A 126 4.29 -0.05 0.98
CA THR A 126 3.96 1.35 1.25
C THR A 126 2.47 1.54 1.41
N ASP A 127 2.10 2.42 2.31
CA ASP A 127 0.75 2.94 2.51
C ASP A 127 0.82 4.38 3.02
N PHE A 128 -0.32 5.02 3.20
CA PHE A 128 -0.41 6.25 3.98
C PHE A 128 -1.72 6.33 4.76
N THR A 129 -1.66 7.11 5.83
CA THR A 129 -2.79 7.41 6.69
C THR A 129 -3.06 8.91 6.67
N LEU A 130 -4.33 9.30 6.64
CA LEU A 130 -4.76 10.66 6.89
C LEU A 130 -5.28 10.76 8.32
N GLU A 131 -4.83 11.77 9.04
CA GLU A 131 -5.23 12.06 10.42
C GLU A 131 -5.81 13.46 10.51
N SER A 132 -6.98 13.59 11.15
CA SER A 132 -7.69 14.84 11.30
C SER A 132 -8.36 14.93 12.68
N THR A 133 -8.59 16.13 13.16
CA THR A 133 -9.36 16.40 14.38
C THR A 133 -10.87 16.30 14.17
N THR A 134 -11.33 16.31 12.92
CA THR A 134 -12.72 16.18 12.51
C THR A 134 -12.88 15.03 11.52
N GLU A 135 -14.09 14.51 11.38
CA GLU A 135 -14.39 13.47 10.38
C GLU A 135 -14.07 13.96 8.97
N ILE A 136 -13.30 13.16 8.25
CA ILE A 136 -12.97 13.32 6.83
C ILE A 136 -13.52 12.12 6.05
N ALA A 137 -13.69 12.29 4.74
CA ALA A 137 -14.14 11.22 3.84
C ALA A 137 -13.31 11.25 2.56
N SER A 138 -12.87 10.07 2.11
CA SER A 138 -12.20 9.91 0.82
C SER A 138 -12.68 8.66 0.10
N ASN A 139 -12.88 8.78 -1.20
CA ASN A 139 -13.17 7.67 -2.11
C ASN A 139 -12.01 7.37 -3.07
N TYR A 140 -10.84 7.99 -2.85
CA TYR A 140 -9.64 7.78 -3.64
C TYR A 140 -8.41 8.04 -2.79
N MET A 141 -7.54 7.04 -2.65
CA MET A 141 -6.26 7.14 -1.95
C MET A 141 -5.18 6.41 -2.74
N ALA A 142 -4.19 7.16 -3.23
CA ALA A 142 -3.10 6.67 -4.07
C ALA A 142 -1.76 6.76 -3.32
N PRO A 143 -1.29 5.70 -2.69
CA PRO A 143 -0.01 5.70 -1.98
C PRO A 143 1.21 5.76 -2.91
N VAL A 144 1.06 5.41 -4.17
CA VAL A 144 2.13 5.43 -5.16
C VAL A 144 1.69 6.23 -6.38
N ASN A 145 2.35 7.35 -6.61
CA ASN A 145 2.27 8.13 -7.85
C ASN A 145 3.69 8.44 -8.27
N VAL A 146 4.00 8.21 -9.54
CA VAL A 146 5.29 8.52 -10.18
C VAL A 146 4.99 9.19 -11.52
N ASP A 147 5.31 10.48 -11.65
CA ASP A 147 5.03 11.23 -12.88
C ASP A 147 6.02 10.89 -14.00
N ARG A 148 7.21 10.44 -13.62
CA ARG A 148 8.27 10.08 -14.54
C ARG A 148 9.00 8.84 -14.08
N MET A 149 8.68 7.72 -14.72
CA MET A 149 9.34 6.45 -14.43
C MET A 149 10.77 6.42 -14.99
N PRO A 150 11.75 5.96 -14.19
CA PRO A 150 13.07 5.63 -14.70
C PRO A 150 13.02 4.53 -15.78
N GLU A 151 14.00 4.49 -16.65
CA GLU A 151 14.17 3.38 -17.61
C GLU A 151 14.85 2.20 -16.89
N VAL A 152 14.06 1.43 -16.14
CA VAL A 152 14.55 0.38 -15.25
C VAL A 152 14.85 -0.91 -15.99
N LEU A 153 13.99 -1.28 -16.94
CA LEU A 153 14.13 -2.47 -17.76
C LEU A 153 15.03 -2.19 -18.96
N ASN A 154 15.72 -3.21 -19.44
CA ASN A 154 16.45 -3.11 -20.69
C ASN A 154 15.52 -2.70 -21.83
N GLN A 155 15.96 -1.77 -22.67
CA GLN A 155 15.18 -1.29 -23.80
C GLN A 155 14.96 -2.41 -24.82
N GLY A 156 13.69 -2.63 -25.23
CA GLY A 156 13.36 -3.61 -26.26
C GLY A 156 11.87 -3.76 -26.48
N GLU A 157 11.52 -4.25 -27.65
CA GLU A 157 10.12 -4.53 -28.06
C GLU A 157 9.47 -5.64 -27.23
N ASN A 158 10.26 -6.37 -26.43
CA ASN A 158 9.80 -7.44 -25.56
C ASN A 158 9.44 -6.96 -24.14
N ASN A 159 9.49 -5.65 -23.90
CA ASN A 159 8.94 -5.06 -22.67
C ASN A 159 7.41 -5.08 -22.71
N ARG A 160 6.83 -5.61 -21.65
CA ARG A 160 5.39 -5.89 -21.55
C ARG A 160 4.84 -5.48 -20.18
N ALA A 161 3.52 -5.27 -20.13
CA ALA A 161 2.78 -5.12 -18.88
C ALA A 161 1.68 -6.18 -18.81
N LEU A 162 1.51 -6.79 -17.65
CA LEU A 162 0.40 -7.67 -17.35
C LEU A 162 -0.85 -6.82 -17.14
N PHE A 163 -1.90 -7.10 -17.90
CA PHE A 163 -3.23 -6.56 -17.69
C PHE A 163 -4.09 -7.57 -16.94
N ILE A 164 -4.63 -7.16 -15.81
CA ILE A 164 -5.65 -7.90 -15.06
C ILE A 164 -6.92 -7.07 -15.11
N PRO A 165 -8.04 -7.61 -15.64
CA PRO A 165 -9.28 -6.88 -15.79
C PRO A 165 -9.95 -6.62 -14.43
N PHE A 166 -10.79 -5.59 -14.37
CA PHE A 166 -11.60 -5.25 -13.19
C PHE A 166 -12.50 -6.41 -12.76
N ASP A 167 -13.14 -7.02 -13.74
CA ASP A 167 -14.01 -8.17 -13.56
C ASP A 167 -13.54 -9.29 -14.50
N ASN A 168 -13.22 -10.43 -13.93
CA ASN A 168 -12.76 -11.58 -14.69
C ASN A 168 -13.94 -12.31 -15.33
N ASP A 169 -14.46 -11.73 -16.41
CA ASP A 169 -15.52 -12.37 -17.19
C ASP A 169 -14.99 -13.01 -18.48
N CYS A 170 -15.88 -13.65 -19.23
CA CYS A 170 -15.51 -14.35 -20.47
C CYS A 170 -15.14 -13.40 -21.62
N TRP A 171 -15.40 -12.10 -21.48
CA TRP A 171 -15.22 -11.12 -22.54
C TRP A 171 -13.91 -10.36 -22.42
N ILE A 172 -13.50 -10.07 -21.16
CA ILE A 172 -12.27 -9.35 -20.86
C ILE A 172 -11.40 -10.24 -19.98
N ARG A 173 -10.24 -10.65 -20.51
CA ARG A 173 -9.33 -11.58 -19.84
C ARG A 173 -8.00 -10.90 -19.53
N TYR A 174 -7.33 -11.40 -18.51
CA TYR A 174 -5.94 -11.05 -18.26
C TYR A 174 -5.05 -11.46 -19.45
N GLN A 175 -4.11 -10.60 -19.78
CA GLN A 175 -3.14 -10.80 -20.86
C GLN A 175 -1.93 -9.89 -20.68
N SER A 176 -0.83 -10.19 -21.33
CA SER A 176 0.31 -9.28 -21.37
C SER A 176 0.27 -8.42 -22.63
N HIS A 177 0.45 -7.11 -22.46
CA HIS A 177 0.52 -6.16 -23.57
C HIS A 177 1.95 -5.66 -23.78
N PRO A 178 2.42 -5.52 -25.02
CA PRO A 178 3.63 -4.73 -25.29
C PRO A 178 3.47 -3.29 -24.75
N LEU A 179 4.55 -2.66 -24.31
CA LEU A 179 4.53 -1.27 -23.80
C LEU A 179 4.38 -0.25 -24.95
N THR A 180 3.36 -0.42 -25.77
CA THR A 180 3.03 0.44 -26.93
C THR A 180 1.70 1.17 -26.76
N PHE A 181 0.95 0.87 -25.72
CA PHE A 181 -0.33 1.51 -25.37
C PHE A 181 -0.09 2.95 -24.90
N THR A 182 -1.11 3.80 -24.99
CA THR A 182 -1.06 5.16 -24.41
C THR A 182 -1.21 5.11 -22.90
N GLU A 183 -2.15 4.31 -22.42
CA GLU A 183 -2.43 4.07 -21.00
C GLU A 183 -3.01 2.67 -20.84
N LEU A 184 -2.66 2.02 -19.74
CA LEU A 184 -3.20 0.72 -19.35
C LEU A 184 -3.50 0.74 -17.84
N THR A 185 -4.72 0.39 -17.46
CA THR A 185 -5.06 0.19 -16.04
C THR A 185 -5.25 -1.30 -15.78
N SER A 186 -4.40 -1.86 -14.93
CA SER A 186 -4.54 -3.18 -14.35
C SER A 186 -5.14 -3.09 -12.96
N TYR A 187 -5.73 -4.16 -12.45
CA TYR A 187 -6.44 -4.15 -11.17
C TYR A 187 -5.82 -5.13 -10.20
N GLU A 188 -5.70 -4.73 -8.95
CA GLU A 188 -5.10 -5.43 -7.82
C GLU A 188 -3.59 -5.64 -7.95
N VAL A 189 -3.07 -6.11 -9.09
CA VAL A 189 -1.64 -6.32 -9.33
C VAL A 189 -1.30 -6.16 -10.81
N THR A 190 -0.06 -5.79 -11.09
CA THR A 190 0.56 -5.86 -12.41
C THR A 190 2.04 -6.25 -12.30
N ALA A 191 2.57 -6.84 -13.36
CA ALA A 191 4.00 -6.97 -13.60
C ALA A 191 4.36 -6.19 -14.86
N ILE A 192 5.39 -5.37 -14.81
CA ILE A 192 5.99 -4.69 -15.95
C ILE A 192 7.35 -5.33 -16.13
N PHE A 193 7.54 -6.06 -17.23
CA PHE A 193 8.64 -7.00 -17.37
C PHE A 193 9.23 -7.03 -18.76
N ASN A 194 10.49 -7.41 -18.85
CA ASN A 194 11.14 -7.77 -20.10
C ASN A 194 11.02 -9.28 -20.33
N ASN A 195 10.62 -9.69 -21.52
CA ASN A 195 10.38 -11.12 -21.82
C ASN A 195 11.65 -11.89 -22.18
N ASP A 196 12.77 -11.22 -22.43
CA ASP A 196 14.04 -11.84 -22.79
C ASP A 196 14.88 -12.18 -21.54
N ASP A 197 15.14 -11.18 -20.68
CA ASP A 197 15.92 -11.34 -19.46
C ASP A 197 15.08 -11.62 -18.21
N ARG A 198 13.75 -11.40 -18.30
CA ARG A 198 12.74 -11.60 -17.24
C ARG A 198 12.74 -10.60 -16.10
N GLU A 199 13.65 -9.63 -16.08
CA GLU A 199 13.59 -8.56 -15.07
C GLU A 199 12.20 -7.92 -15.03
N ALA A 200 11.72 -7.61 -13.84
CA ALA A 200 10.38 -7.06 -13.67
C ALA A 200 10.24 -6.13 -12.47
N MET A 201 9.40 -5.12 -12.66
CA MET A 201 8.70 -4.44 -11.57
C MET A 201 7.38 -5.16 -11.31
N VAL A 202 7.10 -5.52 -10.06
CA VAL A 202 5.79 -6.02 -9.62
C VAL A 202 5.21 -5.01 -8.65
N ILE A 203 3.97 -4.59 -8.91
CA ILE A 203 3.25 -3.65 -8.05
C ILE A 203 1.83 -4.15 -7.85
N GLY A 204 1.34 -4.12 -6.61
CA GLY A 204 0.00 -4.57 -6.29
C GLY A 204 -0.39 -4.38 -4.83
N SER A 205 -1.69 -4.42 -4.58
CA SER A 205 -2.26 -4.35 -3.24
C SER A 205 -2.05 -5.66 -2.50
N VAL A 206 -1.67 -5.60 -1.23
CA VAL A 206 -1.62 -6.75 -0.32
C VAL A 206 -2.71 -6.69 0.76
N GLU A 207 -3.53 -5.63 0.75
CA GLU A 207 -4.72 -5.48 1.59
C GLU A 207 -5.94 -5.32 0.68
N HIS A 208 -7.01 -6.09 0.92
CA HIS A 208 -8.19 -6.17 0.05
C HIS A 208 -9.52 -6.02 0.83
N ASP A 209 -9.47 -5.52 2.05
CA ASP A 209 -10.63 -5.40 2.95
C ASP A 209 -11.45 -4.13 2.73
N SER A 210 -10.81 -3.03 2.31
CA SER A 210 -11.43 -1.71 2.22
C SER A 210 -11.42 -1.12 0.81
N TRP A 211 -10.44 -1.46 -0.01
CA TRP A 211 -10.21 -0.84 -1.30
C TRP A 211 -10.16 -1.87 -2.42
N LYS A 212 -10.76 -1.53 -3.57
CA LYS A 212 -10.37 -2.11 -4.84
C LYS A 212 -9.29 -1.24 -5.45
N THR A 213 -8.19 -1.87 -5.86
CA THR A 213 -6.98 -1.20 -6.28
C THR A 213 -6.84 -1.19 -7.79
N GLY A 214 -6.49 -0.04 -8.35
CA GLY A 214 -6.10 0.12 -9.75
C GLY A 214 -4.65 0.54 -9.87
N ILE A 215 -4.00 0.06 -10.92
CA ILE A 215 -2.63 0.43 -11.29
C ILE A 215 -2.67 0.95 -12.72
N THR A 216 -2.53 2.27 -12.87
CA THR A 216 -2.51 2.92 -14.17
C THR A 216 -1.07 3.16 -14.60
N ILE A 217 -0.72 2.62 -15.77
CA ILE A 217 0.58 2.71 -16.41
C ILE A 217 0.44 3.66 -17.60
N GLY A 218 1.11 4.81 -17.55
CA GLY A 218 1.16 5.77 -18.65
C GLY A 218 2.31 5.49 -19.62
N LYS A 219 2.12 5.87 -20.87
CA LYS A 219 3.12 5.72 -21.92
C LYS A 219 4.38 6.52 -21.64
N GLY A 220 5.53 5.87 -21.77
CA GLY A 220 6.85 6.50 -21.81
C GLY A 220 7.41 6.62 -23.24
N ASN A 221 8.73 6.59 -23.30
CA ASN A 221 9.45 6.40 -24.55
C ASN A 221 9.10 5.04 -25.17
N ILE A 222 9.61 4.76 -26.38
CA ILE A 222 9.34 3.49 -27.07
C ILE A 222 9.70 2.31 -26.16
N TYR A 223 8.69 1.46 -25.86
CA TYR A 223 8.79 0.27 -25.02
C TYR A 223 9.14 0.53 -23.53
N ASN A 224 8.89 1.74 -23.02
CA ASN A 224 9.09 2.08 -21.61
C ASN A 224 7.84 2.65 -20.97
N VAL A 225 7.79 2.59 -19.64
CA VAL A 225 6.77 3.23 -18.82
C VAL A 225 7.12 4.71 -18.62
N GLY A 226 6.16 5.60 -18.78
CA GLY A 226 6.34 7.03 -18.55
C GLY A 226 5.89 7.46 -17.15
N SER A 227 4.74 6.97 -16.71
CA SER A 227 4.19 7.29 -15.39
C SER A 227 3.50 6.07 -14.78
N LEU A 228 3.33 6.10 -13.47
CA LEU A 228 2.69 5.02 -12.72
C LEU A 228 1.84 5.61 -11.59
N VAL A 229 0.61 5.13 -11.46
CA VAL A 229 -0.26 5.46 -10.34
C VAL A 229 -0.88 4.18 -9.80
N CYS A 230 -0.72 3.91 -8.49
CA CYS A 230 -1.41 2.83 -7.81
C CYS A 230 -2.33 3.40 -6.73
N TYR A 231 -3.63 3.09 -6.79
CA TYR A 231 -4.64 3.73 -5.98
C TYR A 231 -5.80 2.81 -5.61
N GLY A 232 -6.40 3.04 -4.46
CA GLY A 232 -7.68 2.48 -4.04
C GLY A 232 -8.84 3.41 -4.35
N GLY A 233 -10.03 2.85 -4.54
CA GLY A 233 -11.24 3.62 -4.82
C GLY A 233 -11.63 3.63 -6.30
N ILE A 234 -11.42 2.52 -6.95
CA ILE A 234 -11.62 2.41 -8.40
C ILE A 234 -13.07 2.18 -8.82
N ALA A 235 -13.39 2.64 -10.02
CA ALA A 235 -14.58 2.28 -10.78
C ALA A 235 -14.17 2.06 -12.24
N ASP A 236 -14.86 1.16 -12.93
CA ASP A 236 -14.59 0.85 -14.35
C ASP A 236 -15.87 0.92 -15.18
N LYS A 237 -15.82 1.76 -16.21
CA LYS A 237 -16.94 1.96 -17.13
C LYS A 237 -17.14 0.81 -18.10
N THR A 238 -16.13 -0.05 -18.29
CA THR A 238 -16.21 -1.21 -19.19
C THR A 238 -17.00 -2.35 -18.56
N THR A 239 -17.08 -2.35 -17.27
CA THR A 239 -17.93 -3.25 -16.50
C THR A 239 -19.20 -2.59 -16.04
N ARG A 240 -20.09 -2.71 -15.44
CA ARG A 240 -21.28 -1.93 -15.01
C ARG A 240 -21.00 -1.08 -13.78
N ASP A 241 -19.77 -1.01 -13.39
CA ASP A 241 -19.29 -0.43 -12.14
C ASP A 241 -18.71 0.96 -12.37
N SER A 242 -19.56 1.86 -12.84
CA SER A 242 -19.18 3.17 -13.34
C SER A 242 -18.92 4.24 -12.27
N LYS A 243 -19.04 3.89 -10.97
CA LYS A 243 -18.88 4.83 -9.86
C LYS A 243 -18.04 4.19 -8.74
N PRO A 244 -17.25 4.98 -8.00
CA PRO A 244 -16.61 4.51 -6.77
C PRO A 244 -17.62 3.98 -5.75
N HIS A 245 -17.26 2.93 -5.03
CA HIS A 245 -18.10 2.23 -4.06
C HIS A 245 -18.15 2.92 -2.68
N GLY A 246 -18.59 4.19 -2.66
CA GLY A 246 -18.67 4.95 -1.42
C GLY A 246 -17.34 5.62 -1.05
N ALA A 247 -17.17 5.93 0.23
CA ALA A 247 -15.98 6.56 0.78
C ALA A 247 -15.67 6.00 2.16
N LEU A 248 -14.39 5.88 2.49
CA LEU A 248 -13.95 5.69 3.87
C LEU A 248 -14.15 6.99 4.63
N LYS A 249 -14.65 6.89 5.88
CA LYS A 249 -14.92 8.03 6.76
C LYS A 249 -14.31 7.79 8.13
N GLY A 250 -13.83 8.83 8.74
CA GLY A 250 -13.27 8.80 10.09
C GLY A 250 -12.39 9.98 10.37
N THR A 251 -11.88 10.08 11.57
CA THR A 251 -10.79 11.00 11.92
C THR A 251 -9.43 10.45 11.50
N THR A 252 -9.36 9.15 11.26
CA THR A 252 -8.20 8.44 10.72
C THR A 252 -8.70 7.51 9.61
N ILE A 253 -8.17 7.68 8.40
CA ILE A 253 -8.44 6.81 7.25
C ILE A 253 -7.13 6.40 6.58
N LYS A 254 -7.06 5.16 6.08
CA LYS A 254 -5.84 4.56 5.55
C LYS A 254 -6.02 4.15 4.08
N SER A 255 -4.97 4.34 3.28
CA SER A 255 -4.87 3.83 1.91
C SER A 255 -4.71 2.30 1.89
N PRO A 256 -4.88 1.65 0.73
CA PRO A 256 -4.42 0.27 0.61
C PRO A 256 -2.90 0.20 0.83
N LYS A 257 -2.43 -0.95 1.36
CA LYS A 257 -1.00 -1.25 1.43
C LYS A 257 -0.55 -1.87 0.12
N ILE A 258 0.46 -1.26 -0.49
CA ILE A 258 0.97 -1.62 -1.81
C ILE A 258 2.37 -2.22 -1.67
N LEU A 259 2.56 -3.33 -2.35
CA LEU A 259 3.88 -3.89 -2.63
C LEU A 259 4.43 -3.23 -3.89
N VAL A 260 5.65 -2.71 -3.81
CA VAL A 260 6.46 -2.25 -4.93
C VAL A 260 7.77 -3.03 -4.93
N GLY A 261 7.98 -3.85 -5.95
CA GLY A 261 9.12 -4.76 -6.01
C GLY A 261 9.87 -4.69 -7.33
N PHE A 262 11.14 -5.11 -7.30
CA PHE A 262 11.97 -5.29 -8.47
C PHE A 262 12.69 -6.64 -8.38
N PHE A 263 12.49 -7.49 -9.38
CA PHE A 263 12.86 -8.89 -9.40
C PHE A 263 13.66 -9.25 -10.66
N GLU A 264 14.56 -10.20 -10.53
CA GLU A 264 15.30 -10.76 -11.67
C GLU A 264 14.41 -11.64 -12.57
N ASP A 265 13.32 -12.18 -12.03
CA ASP A 265 12.33 -12.97 -12.76
C ASP A 265 10.91 -12.56 -12.35
N TRP A 266 10.09 -12.14 -13.32
CA TRP A 266 8.70 -11.73 -13.07
C TRP A 266 7.84 -12.82 -12.43
N ARG A 267 8.16 -14.10 -12.65
CA ARG A 267 7.41 -15.24 -12.07
C ARG A 267 7.68 -15.32 -10.57
N GLU A 268 8.93 -15.20 -10.16
CA GLU A 268 9.33 -15.13 -8.74
C GLU A 268 8.68 -13.91 -8.08
N GLY A 269 8.69 -12.76 -8.77
CA GLY A 269 8.03 -11.55 -8.29
C GLY A 269 6.53 -11.73 -8.05
N MET A 270 5.82 -12.43 -8.92
CA MET A 270 4.40 -12.73 -8.75
C MET A 270 4.15 -13.75 -7.63
N GLU A 271 5.06 -14.71 -7.43
CA GLU A 271 5.00 -15.65 -6.30
C GLU A 271 5.26 -14.94 -4.97
N GLU A 272 6.25 -14.05 -4.90
CA GLU A 272 6.52 -13.22 -3.72
C GLU A 272 5.33 -12.30 -3.39
N TYR A 273 4.70 -11.71 -4.41
CA TYR A 273 3.45 -10.97 -4.22
C TYR A 273 2.34 -11.85 -3.61
N ALA A 274 2.16 -13.07 -4.12
CA ALA A 274 1.18 -14.01 -3.57
C ALA A 274 1.51 -14.40 -2.12
N GLN A 275 2.78 -14.60 -1.79
CA GLN A 275 3.23 -14.87 -0.43
C GLN A 275 2.99 -13.68 0.50
N ALA A 276 3.24 -12.45 0.04
CA ALA A 276 2.96 -11.24 0.80
C ALA A 276 1.46 -11.11 1.13
N ASN A 277 0.57 -11.44 0.18
CA ASN A 277 -0.87 -11.53 0.43
C ASN A 277 -1.21 -12.59 1.49
N ALA A 278 -0.57 -13.76 1.45
CA ALA A 278 -0.80 -14.83 2.40
C ALA A 278 -0.33 -14.47 3.83
N VAL A 279 0.61 -13.54 3.98
CA VAL A 279 0.99 -12.98 5.29
C VAL A 279 -0.15 -12.15 5.89
N ILE A 280 -0.79 -11.31 5.09
CA ILE A 280 -1.90 -10.43 5.54
C ILE A 280 -3.19 -11.24 5.72
N ALA A 281 -3.51 -12.09 4.75
CA ALA A 281 -4.73 -12.90 4.73
C ALA A 281 -4.38 -14.38 4.49
N PRO A 282 -3.94 -15.10 5.54
CA PRO A 282 -3.51 -16.50 5.39
C PRO A 282 -4.66 -17.37 4.87
N PRO A 283 -4.36 -18.30 3.97
CA PRO A 283 -5.36 -19.21 3.41
C PRO A 283 -5.96 -20.09 4.52
N LYS A 284 -7.25 -20.34 4.44
CA LYS A 284 -7.90 -21.29 5.35
C LYS A 284 -7.30 -22.69 5.17
N ALA A 285 -6.95 -23.33 6.27
CA ALA A 285 -6.63 -24.75 6.25
C ALA A 285 -7.86 -25.54 5.77
N TRP A 286 -7.70 -26.23 4.65
CA TRP A 286 -8.75 -27.06 4.04
C TRP A 286 -8.36 -28.53 4.15
N GLY A 287 -8.85 -29.20 5.21
CA GLY A 287 -8.60 -30.64 5.45
C GLY A 287 -9.59 -31.59 4.79
N LYS A 288 -10.48 -31.12 3.92
CA LYS A 288 -11.53 -31.88 3.26
C LYS A 288 -11.24 -32.08 1.77
N ALA A 289 -12.02 -32.94 1.12
CA ALA A 289 -11.99 -33.09 -0.33
C ALA A 289 -12.31 -31.76 -1.03
N VAL A 290 -11.87 -31.64 -2.29
CA VAL A 290 -12.19 -30.48 -3.13
C VAL A 290 -13.71 -30.28 -3.14
N PRO A 291 -14.21 -29.06 -2.88
CA PRO A 291 -15.64 -28.79 -2.91
C PRO A 291 -16.20 -29.09 -4.30
N PHE A 292 -17.27 -29.85 -4.34
CA PHE A 292 -18.05 -30.07 -5.54
C PHE A 292 -19.38 -29.32 -5.40
N GLY A 293 -19.81 -28.67 -6.46
CA GLY A 293 -21.01 -27.86 -6.41
C GLY A 293 -21.67 -27.65 -7.77
N TRP A 294 -22.87 -27.14 -7.74
CA TRP A 294 -23.65 -26.79 -8.91
C TRP A 294 -23.47 -25.31 -9.28
N ASN A 295 -23.31 -25.04 -10.57
CA ASN A 295 -23.28 -23.71 -11.14
C ASN A 295 -24.64 -23.43 -11.83
N SER A 296 -25.38 -22.45 -11.32
CA SER A 296 -26.70 -22.10 -11.83
C SER A 296 -26.69 -21.46 -13.22
N TRP A 297 -25.57 -20.84 -13.62
CA TRP A 297 -25.49 -20.04 -14.85
C TRP A 297 -25.78 -20.87 -16.11
N GLY A 298 -25.22 -22.07 -16.21
CA GLY A 298 -25.42 -22.95 -17.36
C GLY A 298 -26.88 -23.37 -17.59
N ALA A 299 -27.67 -23.43 -16.52
CA ALA A 299 -29.06 -23.91 -16.58
C ALA A 299 -30.10 -22.77 -16.47
N LEU A 300 -29.89 -21.79 -15.62
CA LEU A 300 -30.89 -20.80 -15.26
C LEU A 300 -30.53 -19.37 -15.63
N GLN A 301 -29.25 -19.05 -15.79
CA GLN A 301 -28.76 -17.69 -16.08
C GLN A 301 -29.42 -16.62 -15.16
N PHE A 302 -30.03 -15.58 -15.74
CA PHE A 302 -30.76 -14.55 -15.04
C PHE A 302 -32.10 -15.00 -14.45
N ASN A 303 -32.58 -16.21 -14.77
CA ASN A 303 -33.84 -16.77 -14.27
C ASN A 303 -33.68 -17.51 -12.92
N LEU A 304 -32.51 -17.45 -12.30
CA LEU A 304 -32.30 -18.00 -10.97
C LEU A 304 -33.14 -17.22 -9.96
N THR A 305 -33.96 -17.95 -9.21
CA THR A 305 -34.75 -17.42 -8.09
C THR A 305 -34.48 -18.24 -6.84
N TYR A 306 -34.80 -17.69 -5.67
CA TYR A 306 -34.65 -18.40 -4.40
C TYR A 306 -35.39 -19.77 -4.38
N PRO A 307 -36.68 -19.89 -4.80
CA PRO A 307 -37.35 -21.19 -4.88
C PRO A 307 -36.62 -22.21 -5.75
N LYS A 308 -36.15 -21.79 -6.93
CA LYS A 308 -35.38 -22.68 -7.83
C LYS A 308 -34.02 -23.11 -7.23
N ALA A 309 -33.37 -22.23 -6.49
CA ALA A 309 -32.13 -22.61 -5.80
C ALA A 309 -32.41 -23.63 -4.69
N LEU A 310 -33.51 -23.50 -3.95
CA LEU A 310 -33.92 -24.50 -2.95
C LEU A 310 -34.26 -25.85 -3.60
N GLU A 311 -35.06 -25.85 -4.68
CA GLU A 311 -35.40 -27.06 -5.41
C GLU A 311 -34.19 -27.87 -5.83
N VAL A 312 -33.15 -27.19 -6.37
CA VAL A 312 -31.89 -27.83 -6.75
C VAL A 312 -31.11 -28.31 -5.54
N SER A 313 -31.10 -27.53 -4.44
CA SER A 313 -30.46 -27.91 -3.20
C SER A 313 -31.09 -29.17 -2.58
N ASP A 314 -32.43 -29.25 -2.59
CA ASP A 314 -33.18 -30.40 -2.06
C ASP A 314 -32.93 -31.64 -2.94
N PHE A 315 -32.90 -31.48 -4.27
CA PHE A 315 -32.53 -32.56 -5.18
C PHE A 315 -31.14 -33.16 -4.86
N TYR A 316 -30.12 -32.32 -4.66
CA TYR A 316 -28.79 -32.81 -4.30
C TYR A 316 -28.69 -33.39 -2.90
N LYS A 317 -29.57 -33.04 -2.01
CA LYS A 317 -29.64 -33.60 -0.67
C LYS A 317 -30.26 -35.00 -0.66
N GLU A 318 -31.19 -35.25 -1.57
CA GLU A 318 -31.95 -36.51 -1.64
C GLU A 318 -31.27 -37.57 -2.52
N ASN A 319 -30.36 -37.17 -3.43
CA ASN A 319 -29.67 -38.01 -4.39
C ASN A 319 -28.13 -37.90 -4.28
#